data_e8f1e2bbcac8a02e1ce874d02347cb39
#
_entry.id   e8f1e2bbcac8a02e1ce874d02347cb39
#
_cell.length_a   1.000
_cell.length_b   1.000
_cell.length_c   1.000
_cell.angle_alpha   90.00
_cell.angle_beta   90.00
_cell.angle_gamma   90.00
#
_symmetry.space_group_name_H-M   'P 1'
#
loop_
_entity.id
_entity.type
_entity.pdbx_description
1 polymer ?
#
loop_
_entity_poly.entity_id
_entity_poly.type
_entity_poly.pdbx_seq_one_letter_code
_entity_poly.pdbx_strand_id
1 'polypeptide(L)'
;MTLIDLPAAKAAATNKRFIVEGIGKTDNFTVKGLIKKVFDAAGGMKRFVSKDDVVVIKPNISWARPPHLAATTNPEVLQGVVELCQAAGAKKVRIADNTIEDAKFCFTVSKAAAVSQKTGAELIYPSSSLMREMKLQGQCLDVWPVFLPLVEADKVINLPVAKDHILSSLTLGMKNWFGAIGGRRGSLHKDIHSNIVDLAHFFKPTVTLIDATRIITRNGPSGGSTSDVAQKNTLILSDDPVAADAKAALLFGKRPQDIGYIRLAKKWGLGTDDSAKLLQN
;
A
#
# COMPACT_ATOMS: atom_id res chain seq x y z
N MET A 1 -14.02 -16.77 23.22
CA MET A 1 -12.99 -16.16 22.34
C MET A 1 -13.04 -14.68 22.60
N THR A 2 -12.04 -14.12 23.30
CA THR A 2 -12.07 -12.73 23.75
C THR A 2 -11.70 -11.84 22.56
N LEU A 3 -12.59 -10.97 22.14
CA LEU A 3 -12.29 -9.92 21.17
C LEU A 3 -11.31 -8.93 21.82
N ILE A 4 -10.24 -8.60 21.10
CA ILE A 4 -9.26 -7.62 21.56
C ILE A 4 -9.69 -6.26 21.02
N ASP A 5 -10.02 -5.32 21.91
CA ASP A 5 -10.11 -3.91 21.55
C ASP A 5 -8.69 -3.36 21.41
N LEU A 6 -8.35 -2.83 20.24
CA LEU A 6 -7.10 -2.10 20.06
C LEU A 6 -7.16 -0.80 20.87
N PRO A 7 -6.08 -0.40 21.57
CA PRO A 7 -6.01 0.92 22.14
C PRO A 7 -6.15 1.96 21.02
N ALA A 8 -6.99 2.96 21.26
CA ALA A 8 -7.17 4.07 20.32
C ALA A 8 -5.80 4.62 19.93
N ALA A 9 -5.54 4.68 18.62
CA ALA A 9 -4.29 5.25 18.12
C ALA A 9 -4.13 6.65 18.74
N LYS A 10 -3.01 6.89 19.43
CA LYS A 10 -2.68 8.20 19.99
C LYS A 10 -2.83 9.22 18.86
N ALA A 11 -3.71 10.19 19.03
CA ALA A 11 -3.90 11.30 18.12
C ALA A 11 -2.53 11.96 17.91
N ALA A 12 -1.98 11.83 16.71
CA ALA A 12 -0.79 12.55 16.32
C ALA A 12 -1.10 14.06 16.35
N ALA A 13 -0.16 14.85 16.81
CA ALA A 13 -0.22 16.30 16.77
C ALA A 13 -0.71 16.77 15.39
N THR A 14 -1.43 17.89 15.36
CA THR A 14 -2.07 18.53 14.20
C THR A 14 -1.05 18.95 13.13
N ASN A 15 -0.33 18.01 12.55
CA ASN A 15 0.46 18.25 11.35
C ASN A 15 -0.47 18.16 10.15
N LYS A 16 -0.50 19.24 9.37
CA LYS A 16 -1.22 19.28 8.10
C LYS A 16 -0.79 18.07 7.26
N ARG A 17 -1.77 17.27 6.78
CA ARG A 17 -1.52 16.13 5.89
C ARG A 17 -0.74 16.58 4.67
N PHE A 18 0.03 15.67 4.07
CA PHE A 18 0.90 16.00 2.95
C PHE A 18 0.70 15.04 1.76
N ILE A 19 1.14 15.50 0.60
CA ILE A 19 1.32 14.67 -0.60
C ILE A 19 2.58 15.10 -1.34
N VAL A 20 3.38 14.12 -1.76
CA VAL A 20 4.58 14.29 -2.57
C VAL A 20 4.47 13.41 -3.80
N GLU A 21 4.66 13.98 -4.98
CA GLU A 21 4.79 13.25 -6.23
C GLU A 21 6.24 13.36 -6.73
N GLY A 22 6.85 12.22 -6.99
CA GLY A 22 8.16 12.14 -7.65
C GLY A 22 8.02 11.52 -9.04
N ILE A 23 8.62 12.16 -10.04
CA ILE A 23 8.64 11.68 -11.42
C ILE A 23 10.08 11.58 -11.90
N GLY A 24 10.48 10.42 -12.39
CA GLY A 24 11.77 10.21 -13.06
C GLY A 24 11.71 10.71 -14.50
N LYS A 25 12.39 11.84 -14.76
CA LYS A 25 12.30 12.55 -16.07
C LYS A 25 13.57 12.46 -16.92
N THR A 26 14.64 11.86 -16.41
CA THR A 26 15.95 11.85 -17.10
C THR A 26 16.39 10.42 -17.38
N ASP A 27 17.22 10.22 -18.41
CA ASP A 27 17.79 8.89 -18.75
C ASP A 27 18.69 8.35 -17.63
N ASN A 28 19.14 9.20 -16.72
CA ASN A 28 20.00 8.85 -15.57
C ASN A 28 19.21 8.66 -14.27
N PHE A 29 17.85 8.65 -14.28
CA PHE A 29 17.11 8.40 -13.07
C PHE A 29 17.26 6.95 -12.61
N THR A 30 17.34 6.75 -11.31
CA THR A 30 17.26 5.43 -10.69
C THR A 30 16.04 5.37 -9.77
N VAL A 31 15.42 4.21 -9.70
CA VAL A 31 14.29 3.99 -8.76
C VAL A 31 14.71 4.32 -7.34
N LYS A 32 15.91 3.92 -6.92
CA LYS A 32 16.47 4.24 -5.59
C LYS A 32 16.59 5.74 -5.36
N GLY A 33 17.11 6.49 -6.33
CA GLY A 33 17.20 7.95 -6.26
C GLY A 33 15.85 8.64 -6.17
N LEU A 34 14.85 8.12 -6.91
CA LEU A 34 13.48 8.64 -6.88
C LEU A 34 12.82 8.41 -5.51
N ILE A 35 12.98 7.21 -4.92
CA ILE A 35 12.49 6.89 -3.58
C ILE A 35 13.08 7.86 -2.56
N LYS A 36 14.41 8.03 -2.58
CA LYS A 36 15.11 8.95 -1.67
C LYS A 36 14.55 10.37 -1.80
N LYS A 37 14.43 10.87 -3.05
CA LYS A 37 13.92 12.23 -3.33
C LYS A 37 12.51 12.43 -2.77
N VAL A 38 11.60 11.45 -2.95
CA VAL A 38 10.22 11.54 -2.48
C VAL A 38 10.14 11.53 -0.95
N PHE A 39 10.93 10.68 -0.28
CA PHE A 39 10.97 10.70 1.18
C PHE A 39 11.66 11.95 1.74
N ASP A 40 12.75 12.42 1.13
CA ASP A 40 13.43 13.64 1.56
C ASP A 40 12.50 14.87 1.47
N ALA A 41 11.72 14.98 0.37
CA ALA A 41 10.71 16.03 0.22
C ALA A 41 9.61 15.96 1.28
N ALA A 42 9.32 14.77 1.80
CA ALA A 42 8.38 14.58 2.91
C ALA A 42 9.01 14.79 4.30
N GLY A 43 10.28 15.20 4.40
CA GLY A 43 11.01 15.39 5.66
C GLY A 43 11.88 14.20 6.07
N GLY A 44 12.12 13.25 5.17
CA GLY A 44 12.96 12.07 5.35
C GLY A 44 12.27 10.89 6.07
N MET A 45 12.85 9.70 5.94
CA MET A 45 12.27 8.49 6.56
C MET A 45 12.18 8.57 8.09
N LYS A 46 13.08 9.31 8.75
CA LYS A 46 13.06 9.53 10.22
C LYS A 46 11.81 10.27 10.72
N ARG A 47 11.06 10.93 9.85
CA ARG A 47 9.74 11.47 10.18
C ARG A 47 8.72 10.36 10.45
N PHE A 48 8.88 9.22 9.84
CA PHE A 48 7.91 8.12 9.83
C PHE A 48 8.35 6.93 10.68
N VAL A 49 9.65 6.72 10.80
CA VAL A 49 10.25 5.56 11.48
C VAL A 49 11.22 6.08 12.53
N SER A 50 11.01 5.65 13.77
CA SER A 50 11.87 5.93 14.91
C SER A 50 12.89 4.81 15.13
N LYS A 51 13.92 5.10 15.91
CA LYS A 51 14.84 4.06 16.37
C LYS A 51 14.07 3.00 17.14
N ASP A 52 14.45 1.75 16.92
CA ASP A 52 13.90 0.54 17.56
C ASP A 52 12.46 0.16 17.16
N ASP A 53 11.82 0.87 16.22
CA ASP A 53 10.52 0.48 15.67
C ASP A 53 10.58 -0.88 14.96
N VAL A 54 9.53 -1.68 15.13
CA VAL A 54 9.19 -2.81 14.26
C VAL A 54 8.33 -2.29 13.12
N VAL A 55 8.90 -2.24 11.92
CA VAL A 55 8.23 -1.73 10.72
C VAL A 55 7.71 -2.87 9.88
N VAL A 56 6.44 -2.82 9.49
CA VAL A 56 5.90 -3.72 8.47
C VAL A 56 5.65 -2.95 7.18
N ILE A 57 6.28 -3.38 6.11
CA ILE A 57 5.98 -2.94 4.74
C ILE A 57 4.93 -3.90 4.17
N LYS A 58 3.80 -3.35 3.74
CA LYS A 58 2.74 -4.10 3.07
C LYS A 58 2.75 -3.79 1.57
N PRO A 59 3.48 -4.57 0.75
CA PRO A 59 3.45 -4.44 -0.69
C PRO A 59 2.14 -4.97 -1.28
N ASN A 60 2.04 -5.03 -2.60
CA ASN A 60 1.04 -5.80 -3.31
C ASN A 60 1.74 -7.01 -3.97
N ILE A 61 1.55 -8.20 -3.42
CA ILE A 61 2.15 -9.46 -3.91
C ILE A 61 1.05 -10.52 -4.10
N SER A 62 -0.11 -10.09 -4.61
CA SER A 62 -1.29 -10.97 -4.69
C SER A 62 -1.13 -12.14 -5.65
N TRP A 63 -0.26 -12.01 -6.67
CA TRP A 63 -0.15 -12.91 -7.81
C TRP A 63 1.29 -13.35 -8.05
N ALA A 64 1.48 -14.58 -8.47
CA ALA A 64 2.77 -15.08 -8.92
C ALA A 64 3.08 -14.54 -10.33
N ARG A 65 3.41 -13.26 -10.41
CA ARG A 65 3.74 -12.57 -11.65
C ARG A 65 5.12 -11.95 -11.57
N PRO A 66 5.92 -12.08 -12.65
CA PRO A 66 7.25 -11.47 -12.69
C PRO A 66 7.14 -9.92 -12.74
N PRO A 67 8.16 -9.21 -12.24
CA PRO A 67 8.10 -7.75 -12.06
C PRO A 67 7.76 -6.95 -13.31
N HIS A 68 8.18 -7.39 -14.50
CA HIS A 68 7.94 -6.68 -15.76
C HIS A 68 6.46 -6.59 -16.16
N LEU A 69 5.59 -7.44 -15.57
CA LEU A 69 4.15 -7.39 -15.79
C LEU A 69 3.42 -6.39 -14.90
N ALA A 70 4.12 -5.71 -13.97
CA ALA A 70 3.58 -4.68 -13.09
C ALA A 70 2.34 -5.11 -12.25
N ALA A 71 2.11 -6.42 -12.10
CA ALA A 71 1.01 -6.95 -11.29
C ALA A 71 1.30 -6.92 -9.78
N THR A 72 2.58 -6.76 -9.43
CA THR A 72 3.09 -6.71 -8.06
C THR A 72 3.97 -5.48 -7.88
N THR A 73 4.15 -5.05 -6.64
CA THR A 73 5.06 -3.95 -6.28
C THR A 73 6.45 -4.20 -6.86
N ASN A 74 7.04 -3.16 -7.46
CA ASN A 74 8.39 -3.22 -8.02
C ASN A 74 9.41 -3.61 -6.93
N PRO A 75 10.19 -4.68 -7.11
CA PRO A 75 11.17 -5.11 -6.11
C PRO A 75 12.25 -4.05 -5.83
N GLU A 76 12.59 -3.17 -6.78
CA GLU A 76 13.51 -2.06 -6.51
C GLU A 76 12.88 -1.02 -5.59
N VAL A 77 11.57 -0.75 -5.73
CA VAL A 77 10.84 0.15 -4.82
C VAL A 77 10.77 -0.48 -3.44
N LEU A 78 10.41 -1.76 -3.35
CA LEU A 78 10.36 -2.49 -2.09
C LEU A 78 11.73 -2.46 -1.38
N GLN A 79 12.82 -2.78 -2.11
CA GLN A 79 14.18 -2.75 -1.57
C GLN A 79 14.56 -1.36 -1.04
N GLY A 80 14.31 -0.31 -1.82
CA GLY A 80 14.66 1.05 -1.42
C GLY A 80 13.92 1.51 -0.15
N VAL A 81 12.64 1.13 0.00
CA VAL A 81 11.88 1.44 1.23
C VAL A 81 12.42 0.65 2.42
N VAL A 82 12.76 -0.64 2.26
CA VAL A 82 13.41 -1.43 3.32
C VAL A 82 14.71 -0.77 3.77
N GLU A 83 15.60 -0.43 2.83
CA GLU A 83 16.89 0.20 3.13
C GLU A 83 16.74 1.54 3.86
N LEU A 84 15.73 2.35 3.49
CA LEU A 84 15.45 3.61 4.18
C LEU A 84 14.94 3.40 5.61
N CYS A 85 14.08 2.40 5.85
CA CYS A 85 13.63 2.06 7.21
C CYS A 85 14.79 1.61 8.09
N GLN A 86 15.68 0.77 7.58
CA GLN A 86 16.88 0.33 8.28
C GLN A 86 17.83 1.50 8.59
N ALA A 87 18.05 2.38 7.62
CA ALA A 87 18.87 3.58 7.80
C ALA A 87 18.26 4.58 8.79
N ALA A 88 16.94 4.58 8.96
CA ALA A 88 16.26 5.38 9.98
C ALA A 88 16.40 4.81 11.41
N GLY A 89 16.87 3.56 11.56
CA GLY A 89 17.10 2.90 12.82
C GLY A 89 16.02 1.90 13.25
N ALA A 90 15.19 1.43 12.31
CA ALA A 90 14.22 0.37 12.61
C ALA A 90 14.90 -0.84 13.22
N LYS A 91 14.36 -1.38 14.31
CA LYS A 91 14.84 -2.63 14.94
C LYS A 91 14.63 -3.84 14.05
N LYS A 92 13.50 -3.87 13.37
CA LYS A 92 13.13 -4.92 12.42
C LYS A 92 12.33 -4.31 11.27
N VAL A 93 12.59 -4.79 10.07
CA VAL A 93 11.76 -4.53 8.90
C VAL A 93 11.19 -5.84 8.40
N ARG A 94 9.87 -5.90 8.26
CA ARG A 94 9.12 -7.06 7.82
C ARG A 94 8.39 -6.76 6.54
N ILE A 95 8.30 -7.74 5.65
CA ILE A 95 7.52 -7.68 4.40
C ILE A 95 6.37 -8.66 4.56
N ALA A 96 5.13 -8.18 4.53
CA ALA A 96 3.94 -8.97 4.79
C ALA A 96 2.81 -8.64 3.81
N ASP A 97 2.26 -9.68 3.16
CA ASP A 97 1.06 -9.60 2.33
C ASP A 97 0.33 -10.94 2.35
N ASN A 98 -1.00 -10.92 2.41
CA ASN A 98 -1.79 -12.12 2.25
C ASN A 98 -2.16 -12.29 0.77
N THR A 99 -1.44 -13.14 0.08
CA THR A 99 -1.53 -13.40 -1.35
C THR A 99 -2.85 -14.08 -1.75
N ILE A 100 -3.17 -14.12 -3.03
CA ILE A 100 -4.31 -14.87 -3.59
C ILE A 100 -3.85 -16.25 -4.04
N GLU A 101 -2.72 -16.34 -4.73
CA GLU A 101 -2.05 -17.58 -5.12
C GLU A 101 -1.10 -18.04 -4.00
N ASP A 102 -0.44 -19.18 -4.15
CA ASP A 102 0.52 -19.69 -3.17
C ASP A 102 1.56 -18.63 -2.77
N ALA A 103 1.68 -18.40 -1.47
CA ALA A 103 2.48 -17.30 -0.97
C ALA A 103 3.96 -17.45 -1.28
N LYS A 104 4.54 -18.64 -1.12
CA LYS A 104 5.96 -18.87 -1.40
C LYS A 104 6.25 -18.62 -2.88
N PHE A 105 5.35 -19.05 -3.74
CA PHE A 105 5.47 -18.84 -5.19
C PHE A 105 5.31 -17.37 -5.56
N CYS A 106 4.31 -16.67 -5.00
CA CYS A 106 4.12 -15.23 -5.20
C CYS A 106 5.35 -14.42 -4.78
N PHE A 107 5.87 -14.64 -3.58
CA PHE A 107 7.04 -13.92 -3.07
C PHE A 107 8.31 -14.22 -3.87
N THR A 108 8.45 -15.44 -4.39
CA THR A 108 9.59 -15.81 -5.23
C THR A 108 9.53 -15.17 -6.61
N VAL A 109 8.40 -15.29 -7.30
CA VAL A 109 8.23 -14.79 -8.68
C VAL A 109 8.24 -13.27 -8.72
N SER A 110 7.62 -12.59 -7.76
CA SER A 110 7.65 -11.13 -7.63
C SER A 110 9.02 -10.57 -7.25
N LYS A 111 10.00 -11.43 -6.90
CA LYS A 111 11.33 -11.07 -6.38
C LYS A 111 11.32 -10.46 -4.97
N ALA A 112 10.21 -10.47 -4.24
CA ALA A 112 10.19 -10.02 -2.84
C ALA A 112 11.08 -10.89 -1.94
N ALA A 113 11.17 -12.20 -2.20
CA ALA A 113 12.09 -13.09 -1.50
C ALA A 113 13.57 -12.71 -1.74
N ALA A 114 13.93 -12.32 -2.97
CA ALA A 114 15.28 -11.84 -3.27
C ALA A 114 15.60 -10.51 -2.57
N VAL A 115 14.61 -9.61 -2.45
CA VAL A 115 14.75 -8.37 -1.66
C VAL A 115 15.03 -8.70 -0.19
N SER A 116 14.24 -9.61 0.41
CA SER A 116 14.46 -10.06 1.78
C SER A 116 15.88 -10.61 2.00
N GLN A 117 16.34 -11.52 1.13
CA GLN A 117 17.69 -12.08 1.20
C GLN A 117 18.78 -11.01 1.11
N LYS A 118 18.60 -10.03 0.23
CA LYS A 118 19.57 -8.95 0.01
C LYS A 118 19.63 -7.94 1.15
N THR A 119 18.49 -7.64 1.77
CA THR A 119 18.37 -6.57 2.78
C THR A 119 18.35 -7.08 4.21
N GLY A 120 18.10 -8.38 4.43
CA GLY A 120 17.88 -8.96 5.75
C GLY A 120 16.47 -8.67 6.33
N ALA A 121 15.54 -8.09 5.56
CA ALA A 121 14.16 -7.93 5.99
C ALA A 121 13.46 -9.28 6.15
N GLU A 122 12.66 -9.45 7.20
CA GLU A 122 11.93 -10.70 7.46
C GLU A 122 10.73 -10.84 6.52
N LEU A 123 10.58 -12.00 5.85
CA LEU A 123 9.33 -12.32 5.14
C LEU A 123 8.33 -12.94 6.10
N ILE A 124 7.12 -12.42 6.11
CA ILE A 124 6.02 -12.99 6.87
C ILE A 124 5.02 -13.60 5.89
N TYR A 125 5.04 -14.93 5.82
CA TYR A 125 4.09 -15.68 5.02
C TYR A 125 2.73 -15.77 5.74
N PRO A 126 1.61 -15.60 5.03
CA PRO A 126 0.29 -15.74 5.63
C PRO A 126 0.05 -17.18 6.10
N SER A 127 -0.52 -17.32 7.29
CA SER A 127 -0.99 -18.60 7.85
C SER A 127 -2.23 -18.37 8.69
N SER A 128 -3.02 -19.40 8.95
CA SER A 128 -4.21 -19.31 9.81
C SER A 128 -3.87 -18.86 11.23
N SER A 129 -2.70 -19.23 11.75
CA SER A 129 -2.22 -18.81 13.08
C SER A 129 -1.92 -17.31 13.19
N LEU A 130 -1.69 -16.65 12.05
CA LEU A 130 -1.45 -15.20 11.97
C LEU A 130 -2.71 -14.40 11.59
N MET A 131 -3.87 -15.06 11.55
CA MET A 131 -5.16 -14.41 11.32
C MET A 131 -5.96 -14.38 12.62
N ARG A 132 -6.56 -13.24 12.92
CA ARG A 132 -7.45 -13.09 14.08
C ARG A 132 -8.67 -12.27 13.72
N GLU A 133 -9.84 -12.73 14.17
CA GLU A 133 -11.06 -11.94 14.05
C GLU A 133 -10.97 -10.68 14.90
N MET A 134 -11.20 -9.53 14.28
CA MET A 134 -11.17 -8.21 14.89
C MET A 134 -12.39 -7.40 14.47
N LYS A 135 -12.83 -6.51 15.36
CA LYS A 135 -13.88 -5.53 15.04
C LYS A 135 -13.27 -4.43 14.18
N LEU A 136 -13.77 -4.31 12.93
CA LEU A 136 -13.31 -3.29 12.00
C LEU A 136 -14.05 -1.96 12.16
N GLN A 137 -15.22 -1.99 12.83
CA GLN A 137 -16.10 -0.82 13.02
C GLN A 137 -16.46 -0.14 11.67
N GLY A 138 -16.54 -0.95 10.61
CA GLY A 138 -16.95 -0.50 9.29
C GLY A 138 -18.47 -0.39 9.18
N GLN A 139 -18.95 0.17 8.09
CA GLN A 139 -20.39 0.23 7.80
C GLN A 139 -20.92 -1.08 7.22
N CYS A 140 -20.08 -1.82 6.47
CA CYS A 140 -20.41 -3.10 5.86
C CYS A 140 -19.66 -4.26 6.52
N LEU A 141 -18.45 -4.01 7.05
CA LEU A 141 -17.59 -5.00 7.69
C LEU A 141 -17.50 -4.73 9.19
N ASP A 142 -18.18 -5.56 9.99
CA ASP A 142 -18.11 -5.45 11.46
C ASP A 142 -16.96 -6.29 12.02
N VAL A 143 -16.98 -7.61 11.85
CA VAL A 143 -15.92 -8.53 12.31
C VAL A 143 -15.32 -9.27 11.13
N TRP A 144 -14.00 -9.28 11.04
CA TRP A 144 -13.28 -9.95 9.95
C TRP A 144 -11.90 -10.45 10.39
N PRO A 145 -11.40 -11.58 9.81
CA PRO A 145 -10.06 -12.05 10.07
C PRO A 145 -9.00 -11.07 9.54
N VAL A 146 -8.18 -10.52 10.43
CA VAL A 146 -7.10 -9.56 10.14
C VAL A 146 -5.75 -10.24 10.24
N PHE A 147 -4.83 -9.89 9.35
CA PHE A 147 -3.46 -10.37 9.34
C PHE A 147 -2.64 -9.64 10.42
N LEU A 148 -2.37 -10.34 11.53
CA LEU A 148 -1.81 -9.80 12.78
C LEU A 148 -0.54 -8.97 12.61
N PRO A 149 0.44 -9.34 11.77
CA PRO A 149 1.67 -8.55 11.64
C PRO A 149 1.43 -7.07 11.29
N LEU A 150 0.30 -6.77 10.63
CA LEU A 150 -0.05 -5.40 10.21
C LEU A 150 -0.68 -4.55 11.33
N VAL A 151 -1.16 -5.17 12.40
CA VAL A 151 -1.76 -4.46 13.54
C VAL A 151 -0.88 -4.51 14.79
N GLU A 152 0.10 -5.42 14.82
CA GLU A 152 1.07 -5.56 15.91
C GLU A 152 2.36 -4.75 15.67
N ALA A 153 2.54 -4.16 14.47
CA ALA A 153 3.69 -3.34 14.13
C ALA A 153 3.62 -1.94 14.76
N ASP A 154 4.77 -1.38 15.11
CA ASP A 154 4.87 0.03 15.53
C ASP A 154 4.58 0.97 14.37
N LYS A 155 5.01 0.60 13.16
CA LYS A 155 4.81 1.36 11.92
C LYS A 155 4.40 0.44 10.78
N VAL A 156 3.45 0.91 9.97
CA VAL A 156 3.04 0.24 8.74
C VAL A 156 3.23 1.16 7.55
N ILE A 157 4.00 0.72 6.57
CA ILE A 157 4.15 1.40 5.28
C ILE A 157 3.32 0.63 4.25
N ASN A 158 2.25 1.26 3.76
CA ASN A 158 1.44 0.71 2.69
C ASN A 158 2.12 0.99 1.34
N LEU A 159 2.49 -0.07 0.60
CA LEU A 159 3.27 0.01 -0.64
C LEU A 159 2.55 -0.68 -1.81
N PRO A 160 1.39 -0.14 -2.25
CA PRO A 160 0.63 -0.68 -3.38
C PRO A 160 1.35 -0.44 -4.71
N VAL A 161 1.06 -1.30 -5.71
CA VAL A 161 1.29 -0.99 -7.11
C VAL A 161 0.00 -0.46 -7.74
N ALA A 162 0.11 0.60 -8.56
CA ALA A 162 -1.04 1.17 -9.25
C ALA A 162 -1.42 0.32 -10.48
N LYS A 163 -2.69 -0.10 -10.56
CA LYS A 163 -3.16 -0.93 -11.67
C LYS A 163 -4.65 -0.84 -11.93
N ASP A 164 -5.05 -1.08 -13.18
CA ASP A 164 -6.43 -1.25 -13.60
C ASP A 164 -7.12 -2.39 -12.84
N HIS A 165 -8.44 -2.30 -12.66
CA HIS A 165 -9.23 -3.33 -12.03
C HIS A 165 -10.69 -3.27 -12.49
N ILE A 166 -11.18 -4.37 -13.03
CA ILE A 166 -12.51 -4.45 -13.65
C ILE A 166 -13.66 -4.01 -12.72
N LEU A 167 -13.64 -4.38 -11.43
CA LEU A 167 -14.76 -4.11 -10.52
C LEU A 167 -14.61 -2.80 -9.73
N SER A 168 -13.39 -2.41 -9.34
CA SER A 168 -13.15 -1.19 -8.55
C SER A 168 -12.62 -0.04 -9.38
N SER A 169 -12.56 -0.18 -10.68
CA SER A 169 -11.86 0.68 -11.64
C SER A 169 -10.34 0.67 -11.50
N LEU A 170 -9.82 0.82 -10.29
CA LEU A 170 -8.39 0.80 -9.98
C LEU A 170 -8.08 0.01 -8.71
N THR A 171 -6.89 -0.54 -8.65
CA THR A 171 -6.23 -1.01 -7.43
C THR A 171 -5.14 -0.01 -7.07
N LEU A 172 -5.31 0.66 -5.92
CA LEU A 172 -4.41 1.68 -5.39
C LEU A 172 -4.18 1.45 -3.88
N GLY A 173 -3.89 2.51 -3.11
CA GLY A 173 -3.56 2.45 -1.70
C GLY A 173 -4.65 1.84 -0.83
N MET A 174 -5.89 2.34 -0.93
CA MET A 174 -7.00 1.86 -0.11
C MET A 174 -7.37 0.41 -0.43
N LYS A 175 -7.36 0.03 -1.71
CA LYS A 175 -7.68 -1.36 -2.09
C LYS A 175 -6.57 -2.35 -1.73
N ASN A 176 -5.35 -1.90 -1.50
CA ASN A 176 -4.24 -2.77 -1.11
C ASN A 176 -4.52 -3.52 0.20
N TRP A 177 -5.41 -3.01 1.06
CA TRP A 177 -5.79 -3.64 2.32
C TRP A 177 -6.54 -4.97 2.18
N PHE A 178 -7.01 -5.34 0.99
CA PHE A 178 -7.51 -6.70 0.73
C PHE A 178 -6.45 -7.78 0.99
N GLY A 179 -5.17 -7.45 0.85
CA GLY A 179 -4.05 -8.32 1.24
C GLY A 179 -3.68 -8.24 2.73
N ALA A 180 -4.44 -7.53 3.55
CA ALA A 180 -4.26 -7.41 4.99
C ALA A 180 -5.27 -8.22 5.81
N ILE A 181 -6.16 -8.94 5.13
CA ILE A 181 -7.26 -9.70 5.74
C ILE A 181 -7.30 -11.13 5.23
N GLY A 182 -7.89 -12.01 6.02
CA GLY A 182 -8.14 -13.40 5.70
C GLY A 182 -9.58 -13.65 5.23
N GLY A 183 -10.09 -14.84 5.51
CA GLY A 183 -11.48 -15.21 5.24
C GLY A 183 -11.84 -15.29 3.75
N ARG A 184 -13.14 -15.20 3.47
CA ARG A 184 -13.68 -15.28 2.11
C ARG A 184 -13.58 -13.93 1.38
N ARG A 185 -12.37 -13.40 1.16
CA ARG A 185 -12.14 -12.09 0.52
C ARG A 185 -12.89 -11.90 -0.80
N GLY A 186 -13.16 -12.98 -1.54
CA GLY A 186 -13.96 -12.94 -2.77
C GLY A 186 -15.38 -12.40 -2.56
N SER A 187 -16.01 -12.64 -1.39
CA SER A 187 -17.35 -12.12 -1.10
C SER A 187 -17.41 -10.59 -0.98
N LEU A 188 -16.28 -9.97 -0.65
CA LEU A 188 -16.18 -8.52 -0.51
C LEU A 188 -16.31 -7.77 -1.85
N HIS A 189 -16.27 -8.49 -2.97
CA HIS A 189 -16.47 -7.89 -4.30
C HIS A 189 -17.92 -7.55 -4.59
N LYS A 190 -18.91 -8.05 -3.79
CA LYS A 190 -20.32 -7.71 -3.94
C LYS A 190 -20.59 -6.22 -3.65
N ASP A 191 -19.91 -5.66 -2.63
CA ASP A 191 -19.95 -4.23 -2.30
C ASP A 191 -18.52 -3.71 -2.17
N ILE A 192 -17.79 -3.80 -3.28
CA ILE A 192 -16.35 -3.60 -3.30
C ILE A 192 -15.94 -2.20 -2.83
N HIS A 193 -16.72 -1.16 -3.16
CA HIS A 193 -16.37 0.21 -2.84
C HIS A 193 -16.50 0.49 -1.33
N SER A 194 -17.60 0.05 -0.70
CA SER A 194 -17.81 0.21 0.74
C SER A 194 -16.79 -0.62 1.52
N ASN A 195 -16.54 -1.87 1.10
CA ASN A 195 -15.57 -2.74 1.75
C ASN A 195 -14.13 -2.22 1.66
N ILE A 196 -13.74 -1.57 0.55
CA ILE A 196 -12.44 -0.89 0.44
C ILE A 196 -12.35 0.24 1.47
N VAL A 197 -13.42 1.02 1.64
CA VAL A 197 -13.43 2.17 2.55
C VAL A 197 -13.42 1.71 4.01
N ASP A 198 -14.17 0.67 4.37
CA ASP A 198 -14.15 0.06 5.70
C ASP A 198 -12.73 -0.41 6.08
N LEU A 199 -12.07 -1.12 5.17
CA LEU A 199 -10.69 -1.55 5.39
C LEU A 199 -9.72 -0.36 5.51
N ALA A 200 -9.87 0.67 4.67
CA ALA A 200 -9.05 1.87 4.75
C ALA A 200 -9.31 2.69 6.03
N HIS A 201 -10.54 2.63 6.57
CA HIS A 201 -10.89 3.22 7.86
C HIS A 201 -10.20 2.50 9.02
N PHE A 202 -10.16 1.17 8.98
CA PHE A 202 -9.54 0.34 10.01
C PHE A 202 -8.02 0.41 9.95
N PHE A 203 -7.41 0.14 8.78
CA PHE A 203 -5.97 0.17 8.60
C PHE A 203 -5.49 1.61 8.39
N LYS A 204 -4.80 2.15 9.39
CA LYS A 204 -4.24 3.51 9.36
C LYS A 204 -2.72 3.41 9.19
N PRO A 205 -2.20 3.35 7.96
CA PRO A 205 -0.76 3.25 7.77
C PRO A 205 -0.06 4.51 8.28
N THR A 206 1.21 4.38 8.65
CA THR A 206 2.08 5.53 8.93
C THR A 206 2.18 6.41 7.68
N VAL A 207 2.30 5.78 6.51
CA VAL A 207 2.34 6.44 5.21
C VAL A 207 2.00 5.43 4.11
N THR A 208 1.45 5.93 3.01
CA THR A 208 1.25 5.18 1.76
C THR A 208 2.22 5.69 0.70
N LEU A 209 3.00 4.78 0.09
CA LEU A 209 3.80 5.05 -1.10
C LEU A 209 3.23 4.25 -2.26
N ILE A 210 2.54 4.90 -3.18
CA ILE A 210 2.03 4.25 -4.38
C ILE A 210 3.17 4.09 -5.39
N ASP A 211 3.46 2.84 -5.72
CA ASP A 211 4.35 2.48 -6.82
C ASP A 211 3.59 2.60 -8.15
N ALA A 212 3.91 3.64 -8.88
CA ALA A 212 3.53 3.85 -10.27
C ALA A 212 4.77 3.96 -11.17
N THR A 213 5.86 3.26 -10.83
CA THR A 213 7.02 3.16 -11.72
C THR A 213 6.62 2.52 -13.04
N ARG A 214 5.78 1.48 -12.94
CA ARG A 214 5.06 0.82 -14.04
C ARG A 214 3.63 0.56 -13.59
N ILE A 215 2.66 0.68 -14.49
CA ILE A 215 1.25 0.48 -14.19
C ILE A 215 0.62 -0.48 -15.20
N ILE A 216 -0.33 -1.31 -14.77
CA ILE A 216 -1.21 -2.06 -15.67
C ILE A 216 -2.35 -1.13 -16.07
N THR A 217 -2.48 -0.82 -17.36
CA THR A 217 -3.47 0.13 -17.86
C THR A 217 -4.77 -0.53 -18.33
N ARG A 218 -4.78 -1.85 -18.51
CA ARG A 218 -5.93 -2.68 -18.93
C ARG A 218 -5.70 -4.14 -18.54
N ASN A 219 -6.77 -4.94 -18.54
CA ASN A 219 -6.73 -6.37 -18.18
C ASN A 219 -6.19 -6.65 -16.76
N GLY A 220 -6.28 -5.65 -15.85
CA GLY A 220 -5.94 -5.84 -14.43
C GLY A 220 -7.03 -6.63 -13.68
N PRO A 221 -6.73 -7.08 -12.45
CA PRO A 221 -5.56 -6.73 -11.63
C PRO A 221 -4.36 -7.67 -11.78
N SER A 222 -4.48 -8.83 -12.40
CA SER A 222 -3.40 -9.83 -12.49
C SER A 222 -2.46 -9.62 -13.68
N GLY A 223 -2.94 -8.88 -14.70
CA GLY A 223 -2.19 -8.67 -15.94
C GLY A 223 -1.89 -9.98 -16.67
N GLY A 224 -1.05 -9.94 -17.67
CA GLY A 224 -0.66 -11.13 -18.43
C GLY A 224 0.22 -10.80 -19.63
N SER A 225 0.21 -9.55 -20.07
CA SER A 225 0.97 -9.09 -21.23
C SER A 225 1.73 -7.80 -20.90
N THR A 226 2.93 -7.68 -21.44
CA THR A 226 3.71 -6.43 -21.40
C THR A 226 3.04 -5.30 -22.19
N SER A 227 2.17 -5.63 -23.16
CA SER A 227 1.39 -4.64 -23.92
C SER A 227 0.36 -3.90 -23.05
N ASP A 228 0.03 -4.44 -21.88
CA ASP A 228 -0.89 -3.82 -20.93
C ASP A 228 -0.18 -2.93 -19.91
N VAL A 229 1.17 -2.90 -19.96
CA VAL A 229 2.01 -2.16 -19.01
C VAL A 229 2.48 -0.85 -19.60
N ALA A 230 2.30 0.23 -18.87
CA ALA A 230 2.86 1.54 -19.18
C ALA A 230 3.94 1.93 -18.18
N GLN A 231 5.08 2.42 -18.68
CA GLN A 231 6.13 3.02 -17.86
C GLN A 231 5.70 4.45 -17.47
N LYS A 232 5.61 4.73 -16.17
CA LYS A 232 5.24 6.06 -15.64
C LYS A 232 6.34 6.70 -14.81
N ASN A 233 7.29 5.91 -14.31
CA ASN A 233 8.41 6.37 -13.48
C ASN A 233 7.97 7.30 -12.34
N THR A 234 6.83 7.03 -11.74
CA THR A 234 6.18 7.90 -10.75
C THR A 234 6.06 7.20 -9.41
N LEU A 235 6.30 7.93 -8.33
CA LEU A 235 5.99 7.54 -6.97
C LEU A 235 5.12 8.62 -6.31
N ILE A 236 4.10 8.21 -5.53
CA ILE A 236 3.22 9.12 -4.82
C ILE A 236 3.23 8.74 -3.34
N LEU A 237 3.73 9.63 -2.50
CA LEU A 237 3.83 9.47 -1.04
C LEU A 237 2.83 10.38 -0.33
N SER A 238 2.01 9.84 0.56
CA SER A 238 1.04 10.62 1.32
C SER A 238 0.64 9.90 2.62
N ASP A 239 0.30 10.67 3.63
CA ASP A 239 -0.40 10.22 4.85
C ASP A 239 -1.93 10.37 4.74
N ASP A 240 -2.42 10.89 3.60
CA ASP A 240 -3.84 10.96 3.26
C ASP A 240 -4.18 9.87 2.22
N PRO A 241 -4.97 8.82 2.59
CA PRO A 241 -5.26 7.72 1.68
C PRO A 241 -6.11 8.14 0.47
N VAL A 242 -6.98 9.15 0.64
CA VAL A 242 -7.82 9.66 -0.44
C VAL A 242 -6.97 10.46 -1.42
N ALA A 243 -6.09 11.33 -0.92
CA ALA A 243 -5.20 12.13 -1.74
C ALA A 243 -4.23 11.27 -2.56
N ALA A 244 -3.64 10.25 -1.93
CA ALA A 244 -2.75 9.31 -2.61
C ALA A 244 -3.46 8.65 -3.80
N ASP A 245 -4.65 8.08 -3.56
CA ASP A 245 -5.40 7.36 -4.59
C ASP A 245 -5.98 8.32 -5.64
N ALA A 246 -6.44 9.52 -5.25
CA ALA A 246 -6.91 10.54 -6.16
C ALA A 246 -5.81 11.00 -7.13
N LYS A 247 -4.61 11.23 -6.62
CA LYS A 247 -3.46 11.62 -7.45
C LYS A 247 -3.05 10.51 -8.41
N ALA A 248 -3.03 9.25 -7.92
CA ALA A 248 -2.70 8.09 -8.74
C ALA A 248 -3.74 7.82 -9.85
N ALA A 249 -5.02 8.13 -9.60
CA ALA A 249 -6.09 7.96 -10.60
C ALA A 249 -5.84 8.78 -11.88
N LEU A 250 -5.21 9.96 -11.74
CA LEU A 250 -4.87 10.83 -12.87
C LEU A 250 -3.87 10.19 -13.84
N LEU A 251 -3.02 9.27 -13.37
CA LEU A 251 -2.07 8.53 -14.22
C LEU A 251 -2.77 7.60 -15.23
N PHE A 252 -4.04 7.26 -14.95
CA PHE A 252 -4.93 6.45 -15.79
C PHE A 252 -5.91 7.31 -16.62
N GLY A 253 -5.79 8.63 -16.56
CA GLY A 253 -6.74 9.55 -17.20
C GLY A 253 -8.13 9.53 -16.56
N LYS A 254 -8.26 9.04 -15.32
CA LYS A 254 -9.53 8.94 -14.59
C LYS A 254 -9.67 10.10 -13.61
N ARG A 255 -10.87 10.69 -13.54
CA ARG A 255 -11.17 11.67 -12.50
C ARG A 255 -11.41 10.95 -11.17
N PRO A 256 -10.85 11.41 -10.03
CA PRO A 256 -10.99 10.75 -8.73
C PRO A 256 -12.47 10.54 -8.33
N GLN A 257 -13.33 11.50 -8.62
CA GLN A 257 -14.77 11.41 -8.31
C GLN A 257 -15.52 10.32 -9.09
N ASP A 258 -14.98 9.82 -10.19
CA ASP A 258 -15.58 8.73 -10.97
C ASP A 258 -15.26 7.35 -10.36
N ILE A 259 -14.29 7.31 -9.44
CA ILE A 259 -13.91 6.08 -8.75
C ILE A 259 -14.68 5.94 -7.45
N GLY A 260 -15.57 4.94 -7.39
CA GLY A 260 -16.56 4.81 -6.32
C GLY A 260 -15.99 4.82 -4.92
N TYR A 261 -14.90 4.08 -4.65
CA TYR A 261 -14.31 4.03 -3.31
C TYR A 261 -13.56 5.31 -2.94
N ILE A 262 -12.97 6.05 -3.89
CA ILE A 262 -12.32 7.34 -3.62
C ILE A 262 -13.38 8.37 -3.21
N ARG A 263 -14.46 8.45 -3.99
CA ARG A 263 -15.61 9.33 -3.69
C ARG A 263 -16.22 9.01 -2.33
N LEU A 264 -16.40 7.72 -2.02
CA LEU A 264 -17.00 7.28 -0.77
C LEU A 264 -16.09 7.57 0.43
N ALA A 265 -14.78 7.29 0.32
CA ALA A 265 -13.79 7.57 1.36
C ALA A 265 -13.71 9.07 1.70
N LYS A 266 -13.75 9.94 0.67
CA LYS A 266 -13.85 11.40 0.87
C LYS A 266 -15.13 11.76 1.62
N LYS A 267 -16.29 11.21 1.22
CA LYS A 267 -17.58 11.45 1.89
C LYS A 267 -17.54 11.05 3.36
N TRP A 268 -16.80 9.99 3.72
CA TRP A 268 -16.65 9.52 5.10
C TRP A 268 -15.55 10.24 5.87
N GLY A 269 -14.89 11.21 5.28
CA GLY A 269 -13.86 12.03 5.95
C GLY A 269 -12.53 11.33 6.15
N LEU A 270 -12.21 10.26 5.39
CA LEU A 270 -10.93 9.59 5.48
C LEU A 270 -9.78 10.44 4.95
N GLY A 271 -10.09 11.40 4.06
CA GLY A 271 -9.10 12.28 3.46
C GLY A 271 -9.72 13.25 2.46
N THR A 272 -8.88 13.88 1.65
CA THR A 272 -9.28 14.85 0.63
C THR A 272 -8.69 14.52 -0.74
N ASP A 273 -9.48 14.77 -1.80
CA ASP A 273 -8.99 14.75 -3.19
C ASP A 273 -8.53 16.15 -3.66
N ASP A 274 -8.60 17.14 -2.78
CA ASP A 274 -8.17 18.51 -3.02
C ASP A 274 -6.73 18.69 -2.51
N SER A 275 -5.77 18.60 -3.42
CA SER A 275 -4.35 18.73 -3.10
C SER A 275 -3.98 20.11 -2.54
N ALA A 276 -4.78 21.17 -2.79
CA ALA A 276 -4.53 22.50 -2.23
C ALA A 276 -4.69 22.55 -0.69
N LYS A 277 -5.42 21.59 -0.12
CA LYS A 277 -5.60 21.44 1.34
C LYS A 277 -4.43 20.73 2.02
N LEU A 278 -3.47 20.23 1.26
CA LEU A 278 -2.33 19.47 1.73
C LEU A 278 -1.05 20.29 1.63
N LEU A 279 -0.02 19.92 2.41
CA LEU A 279 1.34 20.38 2.16
C LEU A 279 1.81 19.72 0.86
N GLN A 280 2.18 20.53 -0.11
CA GLN A 280 2.82 20.12 -1.36
C GLN A 280 4.30 20.44 -1.26
N ASN A 281 5.15 19.44 -1.30
CA ASN A 281 6.61 19.58 -1.28
C ASN A 281 7.22 19.01 -2.55
#